data_623c471dfef5facfb7adce32fc4645f3
#
_entry.id   623c471dfef5facfb7adce32fc4645f3
#
_cell.length_a   1.000
_cell.length_b   1.000
_cell.length_c   1.000
_cell.angle_alpha   90.00
_cell.angle_beta   90.00
_cell.angle_gamma   90.00
#
_symmetry.space_group_name_H-M   'P 1'
#
loop_
_entity.id
_entity.type
_entity.pdbx_description
1 polymer ?
#
loop_
_entity_poly.entity_id
_entity_poly.type
_entity_poly.pdbx_seq_one_letter_code
_entity_poly.pdbx_strand_id
1 'polypeptide(L)'
;LLIFLAISTLYLFIDKFYFQESPYQGDGTPNNSILWEHFFNNGMQNSIVIGDFLIFHEFDEALGRVRRIQDYKINTEDEFESYIQTNPKRNITEFPLGELPHNSLFNIVDLHKVFLAYKHKFRISFSSEIDIDYIKGRNVIYVGEFKNLRAFSDLIATLPFHYQTLPDWEGLISFTQDDSLITLRAHHDWRVSRYVEDLGIIAKLPGQNNENYLLIIGFGYNSQIKLIDMLCDKVSLQELETQIMTVNNGNMPDYFFSVFKVLGFDRASTTAKMEFFQKVDANFFQNYTQSPY
;
A
#
# COMPACT_ATOMS: atom_id res chain seq x y z
N LEU A 1 8.25 -53.27 -4.92
CA LEU A 1 8.75 -52.58 -6.12
C LEU A 1 7.74 -51.51 -6.61
N LEU A 2 6.47 -51.87 -6.85
CA LEU A 2 5.42 -50.97 -7.32
C LEU A 2 5.16 -49.78 -6.39
N ILE A 3 5.16 -49.98 -5.07
CA ILE A 3 4.98 -48.93 -4.07
C ILE A 3 6.15 -47.93 -4.09
N PHE A 4 7.38 -48.43 -4.24
CA PHE A 4 8.57 -47.59 -4.33
C PHE A 4 8.57 -46.72 -5.61
N LEU A 5 8.12 -47.29 -6.72
CA LEU A 5 7.96 -46.55 -7.98
C LEU A 5 6.88 -45.48 -7.85
N ALA A 6 5.75 -45.78 -7.21
CA ALA A 6 4.67 -44.80 -7.00
C ALA A 6 5.10 -43.62 -6.10
N ILE A 7 5.85 -43.90 -5.03
CA ILE A 7 6.38 -42.86 -4.13
C ILE A 7 7.43 -41.99 -4.84
N SER A 8 8.35 -42.63 -5.60
CA SER A 8 9.37 -41.87 -6.34
C SER A 8 8.76 -41.01 -7.46
N THR A 9 7.71 -41.53 -8.14
CA THR A 9 7.00 -40.79 -9.19
C THR A 9 6.21 -39.61 -8.57
N LEU A 10 5.58 -39.86 -7.41
CA LEU A 10 4.87 -38.79 -6.67
C LEU A 10 5.85 -37.72 -6.16
N TYR A 11 7.01 -38.12 -5.65
CA TYR A 11 8.06 -37.20 -5.21
C TYR A 11 8.60 -36.38 -6.38
N LEU A 12 8.90 -36.97 -7.52
CA LEU A 12 9.31 -36.26 -8.73
C LEU A 12 8.21 -35.37 -9.31
N PHE A 13 6.94 -35.75 -9.12
CA PHE A 13 5.80 -34.93 -9.54
C PHE A 13 5.63 -33.72 -8.61
N ILE A 14 5.77 -33.93 -7.30
CA ILE A 14 5.73 -32.86 -6.30
C ILE A 14 6.93 -31.94 -6.50
N ASP A 15 8.14 -32.46 -6.66
CA ASP A 15 9.33 -31.68 -6.91
C ASP A 15 9.20 -30.85 -8.21
N LYS A 16 8.67 -31.46 -9.26
CA LYS A 16 8.47 -30.80 -10.55
C LYS A 16 7.34 -29.77 -10.58
N PHE A 17 6.30 -29.92 -9.74
CA PHE A 17 5.16 -28.98 -9.71
C PHE A 17 5.23 -27.97 -8.57
N TYR A 18 5.88 -28.29 -7.44
CA TYR A 18 6.00 -27.40 -6.27
C TYR A 18 7.37 -26.76 -6.14
N PHE A 19 8.43 -27.40 -6.68
CA PHE A 19 9.79 -26.90 -6.62
C PHE A 19 10.39 -26.63 -8.00
N GLN A 20 9.61 -26.79 -9.09
CA GLN A 20 10.03 -26.15 -10.32
C GLN A 20 10.13 -24.66 -10.00
N GLU A 21 11.35 -24.15 -10.09
CA GLU A 21 11.64 -22.73 -10.02
C GLU A 21 10.50 -22.02 -10.75
N SER A 22 9.74 -21.22 -10.00
CA SER A 22 8.67 -20.45 -10.58
C SER A 22 9.23 -19.82 -11.86
N PRO A 23 8.54 -19.84 -13.01
CA PRO A 23 9.01 -19.12 -14.19
C PRO A 23 9.28 -17.64 -13.94
N TYR A 24 8.95 -17.16 -12.74
CA TYR A 24 9.27 -15.86 -12.16
C TYR A 24 10.64 -15.79 -11.44
N GLN A 25 11.46 -16.84 -11.38
CA GLN A 25 12.87 -16.76 -10.97
C GLN A 25 13.80 -16.27 -12.10
N GLY A 26 13.25 -15.97 -13.27
CA GLY A 26 13.98 -15.28 -14.31
C GLY A 26 14.10 -13.80 -14.00
N ASP A 27 15.26 -13.26 -14.13
CA ASP A 27 15.76 -11.85 -14.33
C ASP A 27 14.92 -10.63 -13.85
N GLY A 28 13.65 -10.78 -13.47
CA GLY A 28 12.73 -9.70 -13.10
C GLY A 28 12.69 -9.34 -11.61
N THR A 29 13.27 -10.14 -10.70
CA THR A 29 13.23 -9.82 -9.28
C THR A 29 14.37 -8.87 -8.90
N PRO A 30 14.10 -7.77 -8.18
CA PRO A 30 15.14 -6.83 -7.79
C PRO A 30 16.14 -7.51 -6.84
N ASN A 31 17.39 -7.52 -7.26
CA ASN A 31 18.54 -7.82 -6.43
C ASN A 31 19.53 -6.66 -6.61
N ASN A 32 20.16 -6.19 -5.56
CA ASN A 32 21.06 -5.04 -5.55
C ASN A 32 20.34 -3.68 -5.80
N SER A 33 19.13 -3.49 -5.28
CA SER A 33 18.46 -2.21 -5.25
C SER A 33 18.88 -1.42 -4.02
N ILE A 34 19.27 -0.17 -4.23
CA ILE A 34 19.64 0.74 -3.11
C ILE A 34 18.44 0.97 -2.18
N LEU A 35 17.23 1.10 -2.75
CA LEU A 35 16.00 1.28 -1.98
C LEU A 35 15.77 0.11 -1.02
N TRP A 36 15.86 -1.12 -1.52
CA TRP A 36 15.60 -2.32 -0.73
C TRP A 36 16.75 -2.65 0.22
N GLU A 37 18.01 -2.44 -0.19
CA GLU A 37 19.16 -2.60 0.70
C GLU A 37 19.04 -1.68 1.92
N HIS A 38 18.74 -0.40 1.71
CA HIS A 38 18.50 0.54 2.81
C HIS A 38 17.29 0.18 3.67
N PHE A 39 16.25 -0.46 3.09
CA PHE A 39 15.10 -0.88 3.86
C PHE A 39 15.42 -2.05 4.80
N PHE A 40 16.25 -2.99 4.35
CA PHE A 40 16.53 -4.23 5.09
C PHE A 40 17.79 -4.17 5.99
N ASN A 41 18.66 -3.19 5.85
CA ASN A 41 19.99 -3.17 6.46
C ASN A 41 20.02 -2.95 7.98
N ASN A 42 18.90 -2.61 8.61
CA ASN A 42 18.82 -2.29 10.04
C ASN A 42 18.60 -3.50 10.96
N GLY A 43 18.42 -4.70 10.40
CA GLY A 43 18.23 -5.95 11.15
C GLY A 43 16.90 -6.07 11.89
N MET A 44 15.96 -5.17 11.66
CA MET A 44 14.63 -5.17 12.28
C MET A 44 13.73 -6.27 11.70
N GLN A 45 12.72 -6.67 12.46
CA GLN A 45 11.64 -7.53 11.95
C GLN A 45 10.83 -6.75 10.91
N ASN A 46 10.36 -7.45 9.87
CA ASN A 46 9.58 -6.84 8.81
C ASN A 46 8.11 -7.24 8.91
N SER A 47 7.24 -6.31 8.59
CA SER A 47 5.80 -6.52 8.48
C SER A 47 5.25 -5.90 7.20
N ILE A 48 4.35 -6.61 6.53
CA ILE A 48 3.51 -6.06 5.47
C ILE A 48 2.15 -5.81 6.09
N VAL A 49 1.71 -4.56 6.06
CA VAL A 49 0.40 -4.15 6.53
C VAL A 49 -0.47 -3.82 5.32
N ILE A 50 -1.59 -4.51 5.21
CA ILE A 50 -2.54 -4.31 4.13
C ILE A 50 -3.69 -3.45 4.63
N GLY A 51 -3.98 -2.36 3.91
CA GLY A 51 -5.16 -1.54 4.14
C GLY A 51 -6.42 -2.34 3.81
N ASP A 52 -7.27 -2.55 4.79
CA ASP A 52 -8.52 -3.27 4.67
C ASP A 52 -9.72 -2.34 4.84
N PHE A 53 -10.84 -2.67 4.18
CA PHE A 53 -12.07 -1.91 4.26
C PHE A 53 -12.88 -2.32 5.48
N LEU A 54 -13.48 -1.33 6.14
CA LEU A 54 -14.50 -1.58 7.12
C LEU A 54 -15.83 -1.84 6.41
N ILE A 55 -16.44 -2.98 6.74
CA ILE A 55 -17.78 -3.35 6.28
C ILE A 55 -18.63 -3.70 7.47
N PHE A 56 -19.93 -3.50 7.36
CA PHE A 56 -20.92 -3.94 8.35
C PHE A 56 -22.18 -4.49 7.68
N HIS A 57 -23.01 -5.16 8.45
CA HIS A 57 -24.27 -5.72 7.98
C HIS A 57 -25.45 -4.95 8.55
N GLU A 58 -26.43 -4.69 7.70
CA GLU A 58 -27.68 -4.01 8.02
C GLU A 58 -28.85 -4.82 7.48
N PHE A 59 -29.91 -5.00 8.30
CA PHE A 59 -31.13 -5.60 7.81
C PHE A 59 -32.00 -4.56 7.10
N ASP A 60 -32.25 -4.79 5.82
CA ASP A 60 -33.10 -3.96 4.98
C ASP A 60 -34.53 -4.49 5.07
N GLU A 61 -35.40 -3.78 5.81
CA GLU A 61 -36.78 -4.18 6.02
C GLU A 61 -37.60 -4.20 4.70
N ALA A 62 -37.32 -3.31 3.76
CA ALA A 62 -38.00 -3.23 2.49
C ALA A 62 -37.68 -4.43 1.60
N LEU A 63 -36.48 -4.97 1.70
CA LEU A 63 -36.02 -6.13 0.96
C LEU A 63 -36.19 -7.45 1.73
N GLY A 64 -36.45 -7.38 3.04
CA GLY A 64 -36.52 -8.54 3.95
C GLY A 64 -35.25 -9.34 4.03
N ARG A 65 -34.07 -8.70 3.90
CA ARG A 65 -32.78 -9.38 3.91
C ARG A 65 -31.66 -8.53 4.50
N VAL A 66 -30.61 -9.20 4.97
CA VAL A 66 -29.37 -8.56 5.38
C VAL A 66 -28.62 -8.04 4.15
N ARG A 67 -28.14 -6.82 4.23
CA ARG A 67 -27.26 -6.19 3.25
C ARG A 67 -25.90 -6.01 3.85
N ARG A 68 -24.88 -6.21 3.04
CA ARG A 68 -23.51 -5.85 3.33
C ARG A 68 -23.28 -4.42 2.87
N ILE A 69 -22.80 -3.58 3.77
CA ILE A 69 -22.57 -2.16 3.56
C ILE A 69 -21.07 -1.90 3.64
N GLN A 70 -20.57 -1.28 2.60
CA GLN A 70 -19.26 -0.60 2.58
C GLN A 70 -19.55 0.85 2.22
N ASP A 71 -19.24 1.76 3.14
CA ASP A 71 -19.42 3.20 2.92
C ASP A 71 -18.05 3.87 2.91
N TYR A 72 -17.79 4.70 1.88
CA TYR A 72 -16.50 5.39 1.76
C TYR A 72 -16.23 6.40 2.89
N LYS A 73 -17.25 6.77 3.65
CA LYS A 73 -17.16 7.67 4.82
C LYS A 73 -16.94 6.94 6.14
N ILE A 74 -17.01 5.61 6.12
CA ILE A 74 -16.93 4.78 7.33
C ILE A 74 -15.77 3.83 7.15
N ASN A 75 -14.60 4.23 7.61
CA ASN A 75 -13.34 3.50 7.44
C ASN A 75 -12.68 3.13 8.78
N THR A 76 -13.20 3.68 9.89
CA THR A 76 -12.72 3.42 11.25
C THR A 76 -13.87 3.03 12.17
N GLU A 77 -13.54 2.42 13.29
CA GLU A 77 -14.51 2.05 14.32
C GLU A 77 -15.22 3.29 14.89
N ASP A 78 -14.50 4.39 15.11
CA ASP A 78 -15.06 5.66 15.63
C ASP A 78 -16.07 6.27 14.64
N GLU A 79 -15.76 6.24 13.33
CA GLU A 79 -16.69 6.68 12.29
C GLU A 79 -17.93 5.79 12.23
N PHE A 80 -17.77 4.49 12.43
CA PHE A 80 -18.88 3.56 12.52
C PHE A 80 -19.74 3.78 13.75
N GLU A 81 -19.15 4.00 14.91
CA GLU A 81 -19.90 4.34 16.13
C GLU A 81 -20.68 5.64 15.97
N SER A 82 -20.05 6.67 15.38
CA SER A 82 -20.71 7.93 15.03
C SER A 82 -21.87 7.71 14.07
N TYR A 83 -21.69 6.83 13.07
CA TYR A 83 -22.76 6.48 12.14
C TYR A 83 -23.95 5.83 12.86
N ILE A 84 -23.72 4.88 13.76
CA ILE A 84 -24.80 4.25 14.57
C ILE A 84 -25.56 5.31 15.39
N GLN A 85 -24.83 6.18 16.09
CA GLN A 85 -25.41 7.22 16.93
C GLN A 85 -26.30 8.19 16.14
N THR A 86 -25.88 8.55 14.93
CA THR A 86 -26.61 9.48 14.05
C THR A 86 -27.75 8.80 13.28
N ASN A 87 -27.74 7.46 13.21
CA ASN A 87 -28.74 6.65 12.47
C ASN A 87 -29.41 5.60 13.35
N PRO A 88 -30.03 5.95 14.50
CA PRO A 88 -30.51 4.98 15.48
C PRO A 88 -31.65 4.08 15.00
N LYS A 89 -32.25 4.39 13.84
CA LYS A 89 -33.30 3.57 13.22
C LYS A 89 -32.76 2.49 12.26
N ARG A 90 -31.44 2.49 12.01
CA ARG A 90 -30.80 1.47 11.20
C ARG A 90 -30.69 0.16 11.98
N ASN A 91 -31.10 -0.93 11.36
CA ASN A 91 -31.05 -2.26 11.98
C ASN A 91 -29.73 -2.94 11.65
N ILE A 92 -28.67 -2.56 12.38
CA ILE A 92 -27.33 -3.13 12.24
C ILE A 92 -27.29 -4.48 12.94
N THR A 93 -26.94 -5.52 12.20
CA THR A 93 -27.02 -6.92 12.64
C THR A 93 -25.68 -7.52 13.02
N GLU A 94 -24.57 -6.96 12.52
CA GLU A 94 -23.22 -7.40 12.83
C GLU A 94 -22.29 -6.21 12.95
N PHE A 95 -21.28 -6.38 13.82
CA PHE A 95 -20.18 -5.43 13.96
C PHE A 95 -19.31 -5.38 12.71
N PRO A 96 -18.53 -4.28 12.53
CA PRO A 96 -17.67 -4.12 11.38
C PRO A 96 -16.62 -5.23 11.30
N LEU A 97 -16.42 -5.69 10.08
CA LEU A 97 -15.41 -6.67 9.69
C LEU A 97 -14.42 -6.01 8.74
N GLY A 98 -13.17 -6.43 8.78
CA GLY A 98 -12.19 -6.06 7.78
C GLY A 98 -12.38 -6.85 6.48
N GLU A 99 -12.33 -6.18 5.33
CA GLU A 99 -12.34 -6.82 4.02
C GLU A 99 -11.16 -6.39 3.19
N LEU A 100 -10.48 -7.37 2.61
CA LEU A 100 -9.32 -7.10 1.76
C LEU A 100 -9.73 -6.58 0.38
N PRO A 101 -9.08 -5.53 -0.13
CA PRO A 101 -9.16 -5.17 -1.52
C PRO A 101 -8.75 -6.34 -2.43
N HIS A 102 -9.41 -6.45 -3.57
CA HIS A 102 -9.18 -7.56 -4.51
C HIS A 102 -7.71 -7.71 -4.96
N ASN A 103 -6.98 -6.60 -5.08
CA ASN A 103 -5.58 -6.58 -5.52
C ASN A 103 -4.57 -6.95 -4.42
N SER A 104 -4.99 -7.01 -3.15
CA SER A 104 -4.08 -7.24 -2.02
C SER A 104 -3.29 -8.53 -2.14
N LEU A 105 -3.90 -9.59 -2.66
CA LEU A 105 -3.21 -10.88 -2.87
C LEU A 105 -2.06 -10.76 -3.88
N PHE A 106 -2.27 -10.04 -4.98
CA PHE A 106 -1.23 -9.83 -6.00
C PHE A 106 -0.10 -8.99 -5.44
N ASN A 107 -0.41 -7.92 -4.72
CA ASN A 107 0.56 -7.07 -4.05
C ASN A 107 1.44 -7.85 -3.06
N ILE A 108 0.84 -8.75 -2.26
CA ILE A 108 1.57 -9.61 -1.32
C ILE A 108 2.51 -10.57 -2.07
N VAL A 109 2.05 -11.18 -3.16
CA VAL A 109 2.86 -12.11 -3.97
C VAL A 109 4.09 -11.41 -4.56
N ASP A 110 3.93 -10.19 -5.07
CA ASP A 110 5.05 -9.44 -5.65
C ASP A 110 6.04 -8.98 -4.58
N LEU A 111 5.58 -8.45 -3.46
CA LEU A 111 6.43 -8.15 -2.31
C LEU A 111 7.15 -9.40 -1.78
N HIS A 112 6.47 -10.55 -1.72
CA HIS A 112 7.10 -11.81 -1.28
C HIS A 112 8.31 -12.18 -2.13
N LYS A 113 8.27 -11.96 -3.45
CA LYS A 113 9.44 -12.18 -4.33
C LYS A 113 10.64 -11.34 -3.91
N VAL A 114 10.41 -10.06 -3.56
CA VAL A 114 11.47 -9.18 -3.04
C VAL A 114 12.04 -9.72 -1.73
N PHE A 115 11.20 -10.08 -0.78
CA PHE A 115 11.65 -10.65 0.49
C PHE A 115 12.45 -11.93 0.31
N LEU A 116 12.07 -12.79 -0.63
CA LEU A 116 12.83 -14.00 -0.98
C LEU A 116 14.20 -13.65 -1.56
N ALA A 117 14.27 -12.67 -2.49
CA ALA A 117 15.52 -12.25 -3.12
C ALA A 117 16.54 -11.72 -2.09
N TYR A 118 16.06 -10.97 -1.10
CA TYR A 118 16.88 -10.43 0.00
C TYR A 118 17.00 -11.38 1.20
N LYS A 119 16.42 -12.58 1.16
CA LYS A 119 16.44 -13.61 2.22
C LYS A 119 15.89 -13.12 3.56
N HIS A 120 14.91 -12.23 3.51
CA HIS A 120 14.21 -11.72 4.68
C HIS A 120 12.87 -12.41 4.88
N LYS A 121 12.41 -12.44 6.14
CA LYS A 121 11.07 -12.88 6.53
C LYS A 121 10.20 -11.67 6.83
N PHE A 122 8.89 -11.86 6.74
CA PHE A 122 7.90 -10.84 7.11
C PHE A 122 6.68 -11.48 7.77
N ARG A 123 5.89 -10.66 8.44
CA ARG A 123 4.53 -10.97 8.88
C ARG A 123 3.55 -10.17 8.05
N ILE A 124 2.32 -10.67 7.93
CA ILE A 124 1.21 -9.93 7.33
C ILE A 124 0.24 -9.56 8.45
N SER A 125 -0.24 -8.33 8.43
CA SER A 125 -1.28 -7.81 9.31
C SER A 125 -2.22 -6.91 8.51
N PHE A 126 -3.39 -6.63 9.05
CA PHE A 126 -4.34 -5.72 8.46
C PHE A 126 -4.33 -4.38 9.18
N SER A 127 -4.66 -3.30 8.47
CA SER A 127 -4.65 -1.96 9.07
C SER A 127 -5.66 -1.83 10.22
N SER A 128 -6.74 -2.62 10.20
CA SER A 128 -7.72 -2.68 11.29
C SER A 128 -7.23 -3.40 12.55
N GLU A 129 -6.17 -4.19 12.44
CA GLU A 129 -5.66 -5.02 13.55
C GLU A 129 -4.45 -4.40 14.26
N ILE A 130 -3.98 -3.24 13.78
CA ILE A 130 -2.75 -2.63 14.27
C ILE A 130 -3.00 -1.24 14.83
N ASP A 131 -2.17 -0.88 15.79
CA ASP A 131 -2.06 0.44 16.35
C ASP A 131 -0.64 1.01 16.18
N ILE A 132 -0.41 2.20 16.73
CA ILE A 132 0.90 2.86 16.68
C ILE A 132 1.99 2.06 17.41
N ASP A 133 1.65 1.28 18.43
CA ASP A 133 2.62 0.48 19.17
C ASP A 133 3.03 -0.77 18.38
N TYR A 134 2.12 -1.28 17.55
CA TYR A 134 2.45 -2.37 16.62
C TYR A 134 3.56 -1.99 15.64
N ILE A 135 3.55 -0.78 15.08
CA ILE A 135 4.53 -0.36 14.07
C ILE A 135 5.90 -0.03 14.67
N LYS A 136 5.97 0.28 15.98
CA LYS A 136 7.25 0.51 16.66
C LYS A 136 8.09 -0.78 16.74
N GLY A 137 9.41 -0.63 16.55
CA GLY A 137 10.36 -1.73 16.67
C GLY A 137 10.38 -2.70 15.49
N ARG A 138 9.80 -2.34 14.34
CA ARG A 138 9.82 -3.13 13.11
C ARG A 138 9.81 -2.28 11.85
N ASN A 139 10.37 -2.81 10.78
CA ASN A 139 10.16 -2.24 9.46
C ASN A 139 8.74 -2.56 8.98
N VAL A 140 8.07 -1.59 8.40
CA VAL A 140 6.71 -1.77 7.89
C VAL A 140 6.62 -1.37 6.42
N ILE A 141 6.05 -2.26 5.61
CA ILE A 141 5.55 -1.92 4.28
C ILE A 141 4.03 -1.83 4.39
N TYR A 142 3.47 -0.64 4.23
CA TYR A 142 2.03 -0.45 4.13
C TYR A 142 1.62 -0.41 2.65
N VAL A 143 0.56 -1.15 2.33
CA VAL A 143 -0.07 -1.13 1.00
C VAL A 143 -1.57 -0.94 1.18
N GLY A 144 -2.11 0.17 0.74
CA GLY A 144 -3.52 0.45 0.93
C GLY A 144 -4.01 1.75 0.28
N GLU A 145 -5.24 2.10 0.58
CA GLU A 145 -5.84 3.35 0.15
C GLU A 145 -5.70 4.45 1.21
N PHE A 146 -5.78 5.71 0.78
CA PHE A 146 -5.73 6.85 1.70
C PHE A 146 -6.80 6.80 2.79
N LYS A 147 -7.97 6.24 2.49
CA LYS A 147 -9.07 6.09 3.46
C LYS A 147 -8.84 5.00 4.52
N ASN A 148 -7.88 4.09 4.28
CA ASN A 148 -7.63 2.93 5.15
C ASN A 148 -6.31 3.06 5.93
N LEU A 149 -5.74 4.26 6.01
CA LEU A 149 -4.44 4.53 6.65
C LEU A 149 -4.42 4.19 8.15
N ARG A 150 -5.51 4.47 8.86
CA ARG A 150 -5.65 4.22 10.31
C ARG A 150 -4.42 4.67 11.11
N ALA A 151 -3.65 3.76 11.70
CA ALA A 151 -2.43 4.08 12.46
C ALA A 151 -1.37 4.86 11.67
N PHE A 152 -1.44 4.91 10.34
CA PHE A 152 -0.53 5.69 9.49
C PHE A 152 -1.06 7.08 9.14
N SER A 153 -2.30 7.42 9.50
CA SER A 153 -2.92 8.71 9.13
C SER A 153 -2.13 9.90 9.69
N ASP A 154 -1.75 9.84 10.97
CA ASP A 154 -0.99 10.90 11.62
C ASP A 154 0.41 11.03 11.02
N LEU A 155 1.03 9.90 10.67
CA LEU A 155 2.32 9.88 9.99
C LEU A 155 2.25 10.57 8.63
N ILE A 156 1.24 10.28 7.83
CA ILE A 156 1.03 10.90 6.52
C ILE A 156 0.68 12.38 6.66
N ALA A 157 -0.10 12.77 7.67
CA ALA A 157 -0.46 14.17 7.91
C ALA A 157 0.75 15.07 8.22
N THR A 158 1.91 14.50 8.59
CA THR A 158 3.14 15.27 8.83
C THR A 158 3.91 15.60 7.55
N LEU A 159 3.61 14.93 6.44
CA LEU A 159 4.27 15.19 5.18
C LEU A 159 3.74 16.51 4.54
N PRO A 160 4.58 17.24 3.79
CA PRO A 160 4.22 18.54 3.25
C PRO A 160 3.33 18.42 1.99
N PHE A 161 2.26 17.66 2.11
CA PHE A 161 1.18 17.60 1.15
C PHE A 161 -0.15 17.42 1.88
N HIS A 162 -1.25 17.73 1.22
CA HIS A 162 -2.60 17.46 1.70
C HIS A 162 -3.31 16.53 0.75
N TYR A 163 -4.09 15.61 1.29
CA TYR A 163 -4.94 14.74 0.49
C TYR A 163 -6.40 14.86 0.94
N GLN A 164 -7.30 14.61 0.02
CA GLN A 164 -8.73 14.53 0.29
C GLN A 164 -9.31 13.34 -0.47
N THR A 165 -9.94 12.42 0.25
CA THR A 165 -10.69 11.31 -0.33
C THR A 165 -12.07 11.78 -0.77
N LEU A 166 -12.49 11.35 -1.94
CA LEU A 166 -13.79 11.63 -2.52
C LEU A 166 -14.52 10.31 -2.83
N PRO A 167 -15.86 10.34 -3.07
CA PRO A 167 -16.58 9.14 -3.50
C PRO A 167 -15.99 8.51 -4.76
N ASP A 168 -16.32 7.24 -5.00
CA ASP A 168 -16.01 6.50 -6.25
C ASP A 168 -14.49 6.38 -6.54
N TRP A 169 -13.65 6.23 -5.50
CA TRP A 169 -12.17 6.15 -5.60
C TRP A 169 -11.52 7.39 -6.21
N GLU A 170 -12.20 8.51 -6.16
CA GLU A 170 -11.64 9.79 -6.49
C GLU A 170 -10.87 10.41 -5.32
N GLY A 171 -10.03 11.38 -5.61
CA GLY A 171 -9.32 12.12 -4.60
C GLY A 171 -8.47 13.26 -5.14
N LEU A 172 -7.97 14.06 -4.22
CA LEU A 172 -7.09 15.17 -4.50
C LEU A 172 -5.81 15.03 -3.70
N ILE A 173 -4.68 15.38 -4.31
CA ILE A 173 -3.41 15.63 -3.63
C ILE A 173 -2.96 17.03 -3.97
N SER A 174 -2.65 17.82 -2.95
CA SER A 174 -2.16 19.19 -3.10
C SER A 174 -0.80 19.34 -2.40
N PHE A 175 0.15 19.94 -3.06
CA PHE A 175 1.49 20.23 -2.53
C PHE A 175 1.98 21.58 -3.09
N THR A 176 2.99 22.16 -2.42
CA THR A 176 3.62 23.40 -2.90
C THR A 176 4.90 23.07 -3.65
N GLN A 177 5.04 23.60 -4.85
CA GLN A 177 6.25 23.53 -5.66
C GLN A 177 6.54 24.91 -6.25
N ASP A 178 7.77 25.38 -6.10
CA ASP A 178 8.20 26.71 -6.58
C ASP A 178 7.22 27.85 -6.15
N ASP A 179 6.84 27.86 -4.87
CA ASP A 179 5.87 28.78 -4.25
C ASP A 179 4.46 28.73 -4.85
N SER A 180 4.17 27.76 -5.69
CA SER A 180 2.86 27.55 -6.30
C SER A 180 2.17 26.33 -5.69
N LEU A 181 0.88 26.48 -5.32
CA LEU A 181 0.05 25.35 -4.91
C LEU A 181 -0.39 24.57 -6.15
N ILE A 182 0.04 23.30 -6.21
CA ILE A 182 -0.37 22.37 -7.25
C ILE A 182 -1.40 21.42 -6.65
N THR A 183 -2.50 21.20 -7.36
CA THR A 183 -3.51 20.19 -6.98
C THR A 183 -3.69 19.22 -8.13
N LEU A 184 -3.47 17.95 -7.84
CA LEU A 184 -3.71 16.82 -8.73
C LEU A 184 -5.03 16.14 -8.33
N ARG A 185 -5.74 15.59 -9.31
CA ARG A 185 -7.00 14.88 -9.10
C ARG A 185 -6.88 13.44 -9.62
N ALA A 186 -7.25 12.48 -8.79
CA ALA A 186 -7.59 11.14 -9.22
C ALA A 186 -9.04 11.16 -9.72
N HIS A 187 -9.27 10.60 -10.89
CA HIS A 187 -10.59 10.58 -11.52
C HIS A 187 -10.86 9.22 -12.14
N HIS A 188 -12.01 8.64 -11.77
CA HIS A 188 -12.45 7.37 -12.32
C HIS A 188 -13.95 7.40 -12.55
N ASP A 189 -14.37 7.77 -13.76
CA ASP A 189 -15.77 7.68 -14.16
C ASP A 189 -16.00 6.45 -15.06
N TRP A 190 -16.22 5.30 -14.42
CA TRP A 190 -16.51 4.05 -15.11
C TRP A 190 -17.80 4.06 -15.96
N ARG A 191 -18.68 5.05 -15.74
CA ARG A 191 -19.93 5.22 -16.50
C ARG A 191 -19.68 5.88 -17.86
N VAL A 192 -18.63 6.68 -17.95
CA VAL A 192 -18.32 7.47 -19.15
C VAL A 192 -17.10 6.91 -19.87
N SER A 193 -16.11 6.44 -19.13
CA SER A 193 -14.84 5.99 -19.67
C SER A 193 -14.26 4.85 -18.83
N ARG A 194 -13.68 3.88 -19.51
CA ARG A 194 -12.83 2.88 -18.84
C ARG A 194 -11.42 3.41 -18.54
N TYR A 195 -11.15 4.64 -18.91
CA TYR A 195 -9.89 5.30 -18.63
C TYR A 195 -9.85 5.73 -17.18
N VAL A 196 -8.76 5.43 -16.50
CA VAL A 196 -8.55 5.75 -15.09
C VAL A 196 -7.34 6.65 -14.97
N GLU A 197 -7.52 7.80 -14.33
CA GLU A 197 -6.43 8.61 -13.80
C GLU A 197 -6.42 8.44 -12.28
N ASP A 198 -5.47 7.68 -11.77
CA ASP A 198 -5.31 7.46 -10.34
C ASP A 198 -4.08 8.23 -9.83
N LEU A 199 -4.06 8.51 -8.53
CA LEU A 199 -2.92 9.09 -7.85
C LEU A 199 -2.44 8.16 -6.75
N GLY A 200 -1.14 8.04 -6.61
CA GLY A 200 -0.54 7.27 -5.55
C GLY A 200 0.76 7.88 -5.04
N ILE A 201 1.19 7.39 -3.90
CA ILE A 201 2.40 7.83 -3.20
C ILE A 201 3.28 6.63 -2.90
N ILE A 202 4.58 6.80 -3.11
CA ILE A 202 5.62 6.00 -2.48
C ILE A 202 6.29 6.91 -1.46
N ALA A 203 6.22 6.55 -0.19
CA ALA A 203 6.93 7.26 0.88
C ALA A 203 7.80 6.28 1.66
N LYS A 204 9.10 6.52 1.67
CA LYS A 204 10.05 5.82 2.54
C LYS A 204 10.44 6.76 3.66
N LEU A 205 10.09 6.42 4.88
CA LEU A 205 10.17 7.29 6.04
C LEU A 205 11.00 6.63 7.15
N PRO A 206 11.73 7.41 7.97
CA PRO A 206 12.38 6.88 9.17
C PRO A 206 11.34 6.56 10.24
N GLY A 207 11.61 5.60 11.10
CA GLY A 207 10.94 5.43 12.38
C GLY A 207 11.72 6.10 13.53
N GLN A 208 11.18 6.06 14.73
CA GLN A 208 11.80 6.69 15.91
C GLN A 208 13.03 5.94 16.42
N ASN A 209 13.07 4.60 16.25
CA ASN A 209 14.12 3.71 16.78
C ASN A 209 14.83 2.96 15.66
N ASN A 210 15.13 3.61 14.55
CA ASN A 210 15.80 3.04 13.38
C ASN A 210 14.92 2.09 12.54
N GLU A 211 13.60 2.14 12.70
CA GLU A 211 12.68 1.46 11.79
C GLU A 211 12.67 2.14 10.42
N ASN A 212 12.30 1.38 9.40
CA ASN A 212 12.00 1.89 8.06
C ASN A 212 10.53 1.66 7.73
N TYR A 213 9.84 2.72 7.33
CA TYR A 213 8.46 2.65 6.85
C TYR A 213 8.44 2.90 5.34
N LEU A 214 7.91 1.96 4.58
CA LEU A 214 7.66 2.09 3.14
C LEU A 214 6.15 2.07 2.92
N LEU A 215 5.59 3.22 2.59
CA LEU A 215 4.16 3.38 2.42
C LEU A 215 3.82 3.49 0.93
N ILE A 216 2.96 2.61 0.46
CA ILE A 216 2.48 2.53 -0.93
C ILE A 216 0.98 2.76 -0.87
N ILE A 217 0.58 3.99 -1.19
CA ILE A 217 -0.77 4.49 -0.94
C ILE A 217 -1.38 4.97 -2.25
N GLY A 218 -2.66 4.68 -2.47
CA GLY A 218 -3.40 5.19 -3.62
C GLY A 218 -4.83 5.60 -3.28
N PHE A 219 -5.53 6.25 -4.20
CA PHE A 219 -6.97 6.44 -4.06
C PHE A 219 -7.74 5.20 -4.51
N GLY A 220 -7.22 4.49 -5.50
CA GLY A 220 -7.75 3.25 -5.99
C GLY A 220 -6.67 2.17 -6.13
N TYR A 221 -7.07 1.03 -6.67
CA TYR A 221 -6.15 -0.10 -6.82
C TYR A 221 -5.19 0.03 -8.03
N ASN A 222 -5.48 0.88 -9.01
CA ASN A 222 -4.59 1.06 -10.17
C ASN A 222 -3.25 1.65 -9.76
N SER A 223 -3.24 2.66 -8.91
CA SER A 223 -2.01 3.23 -8.37
C SER A 223 -1.25 2.21 -7.52
N GLN A 224 -1.93 1.49 -6.63
CA GLN A 224 -1.27 0.47 -5.80
C GLN A 224 -0.59 -0.62 -6.63
N ILE A 225 -1.31 -1.19 -7.62
CA ILE A 225 -0.75 -2.22 -8.51
C ILE A 225 0.50 -1.68 -9.23
N LYS A 226 0.39 -0.47 -9.82
CA LYS A 226 1.50 0.10 -10.59
C LYS A 226 2.70 0.46 -9.73
N LEU A 227 2.48 1.01 -8.54
CA LEU A 227 3.56 1.36 -7.62
C LEU A 227 4.25 0.11 -7.04
N ILE A 228 3.49 -0.95 -6.76
CA ILE A 228 4.06 -2.25 -6.39
C ILE A 228 4.88 -2.84 -7.54
N ASP A 229 4.36 -2.84 -8.77
CA ASP A 229 5.10 -3.28 -9.96
C ASP A 229 6.42 -2.53 -10.09
N MET A 230 6.41 -1.19 -9.94
CA MET A 230 7.62 -0.37 -9.98
C MET A 230 8.64 -0.70 -8.89
N LEU A 231 8.21 -1.17 -7.73
CA LEU A 231 9.08 -1.54 -6.62
C LEU A 231 9.56 -3.00 -6.67
N CYS A 232 8.80 -3.89 -7.32
CA CYS A 232 9.04 -5.33 -7.31
C CYS A 232 9.59 -5.88 -8.63
N ASP A 233 9.47 -5.15 -9.74
CA ASP A 233 10.11 -5.49 -11.00
C ASP A 233 11.49 -4.83 -11.11
N LYS A 234 12.51 -5.59 -11.49
CA LYS A 234 13.90 -5.14 -11.52
C LYS A 234 14.12 -3.94 -12.45
N VAL A 235 13.52 -3.96 -13.63
CA VAL A 235 13.71 -2.90 -14.63
C VAL A 235 13.00 -1.63 -14.18
N SER A 236 11.75 -1.76 -13.80
CA SER A 236 10.91 -0.65 -13.32
C SER A 236 11.51 0.00 -12.07
N LEU A 237 12.08 -0.79 -11.16
CA LEU A 237 12.74 -0.28 -9.97
C LEU A 237 14.04 0.48 -10.29
N GLN A 238 14.85 -0.02 -11.21
CA GLN A 238 16.05 0.70 -11.66
C GLN A 238 15.69 2.04 -12.34
N GLU A 239 14.61 2.07 -13.10
CA GLU A 239 14.07 3.32 -13.67
C GLU A 239 13.62 4.28 -12.59
N LEU A 240 12.88 3.79 -11.57
CA LEU A 240 12.44 4.60 -10.43
C LEU A 240 13.64 5.17 -9.65
N GLU A 241 14.62 4.34 -9.30
CA GLU A 241 15.84 4.78 -8.60
C GLU A 241 16.60 5.82 -9.41
N THR A 242 16.70 5.63 -10.74
CA THR A 242 17.34 6.59 -11.65
C THR A 242 16.58 7.92 -11.69
N GLN A 243 15.26 7.90 -11.73
CA GLN A 243 14.44 9.11 -11.67
C GLN A 243 14.64 9.86 -10.35
N ILE A 244 14.61 9.14 -9.21
CA ILE A 244 14.83 9.71 -7.87
C ILE A 244 16.24 10.33 -7.80
N MET A 245 17.26 9.60 -8.21
CA MET A 245 18.63 10.13 -8.23
C MET A 245 18.77 11.37 -9.11
N THR A 246 18.11 11.40 -10.27
CA THR A 246 18.15 12.53 -11.17
C THR A 246 17.60 13.81 -10.54
N VAL A 247 16.47 13.72 -9.85
CA VAL A 247 15.86 14.87 -9.17
C VAL A 247 16.56 15.22 -7.85
N ASN A 248 17.34 14.30 -7.27
CA ASN A 248 18.08 14.48 -6.02
C ASN A 248 19.60 14.59 -6.23
N ASN A 249 20.03 15.31 -7.28
CA ASN A 249 21.43 15.62 -7.55
C ASN A 249 22.39 14.40 -7.61
N GLY A 250 21.93 13.31 -8.20
CA GLY A 250 22.70 12.09 -8.44
C GLY A 250 22.74 11.11 -7.27
N ASN A 251 22.06 11.39 -6.16
CA ASN A 251 22.11 10.56 -4.97
C ASN A 251 20.73 9.93 -4.66
N MET A 252 20.71 8.65 -4.30
CA MET A 252 19.53 8.02 -3.72
C MET A 252 19.40 8.45 -2.26
N PRO A 253 18.32 9.13 -1.86
CA PRO A 253 18.11 9.53 -0.47
C PRO A 253 17.69 8.35 0.39
N ASP A 254 18.05 8.37 1.67
CA ASP A 254 17.61 7.34 2.62
C ASP A 254 16.09 7.38 2.80
N TYR A 255 15.51 8.59 2.87
CA TYR A 255 14.10 8.83 3.09
C TYR A 255 13.56 9.88 2.12
N PHE A 256 12.36 9.63 1.61
CA PHE A 256 11.70 10.49 0.64
C PHE A 256 10.20 10.19 0.57
N PHE A 257 9.46 11.07 -0.07
CA PHE A 257 8.16 10.72 -0.64
C PHE A 257 8.03 11.26 -2.06
N SER A 258 7.23 10.56 -2.85
CA SER A 258 6.96 10.90 -4.24
C SER A 258 5.50 10.70 -4.55
N VAL A 259 4.92 11.63 -5.31
CA VAL A 259 3.55 11.55 -5.82
C VAL A 259 3.58 11.11 -7.27
N PHE A 260 2.76 10.14 -7.62
CA PHE A 260 2.65 9.59 -8.96
C PHE A 260 1.26 9.77 -9.52
N LYS A 261 1.19 10.18 -10.78
CA LYS A 261 -0.01 10.07 -11.60
C LYS A 261 0.06 8.75 -12.37
N VAL A 262 -0.95 7.92 -12.18
CA VAL A 262 -1.05 6.60 -12.79
C VAL A 262 -2.20 6.60 -13.78
N LEU A 263 -1.89 6.19 -15.01
CA LEU A 263 -2.89 6.00 -16.04
C LEU A 263 -3.19 4.51 -16.20
N GLY A 264 -4.46 4.20 -16.41
CA GLY A 264 -4.91 2.84 -16.59
C GLY A 264 -6.15 2.73 -17.47
N PHE A 265 -6.51 1.50 -17.76
CA PHE A 265 -7.73 1.16 -18.48
C PHE A 265 -8.41 0.02 -17.72
N ASP A 266 -9.62 0.24 -17.24
CA ASP A 266 -10.30 -0.65 -16.29
C ASP A 266 -9.42 -0.90 -15.04
N ARG A 267 -9.02 -2.17 -14.87
CA ARG A 267 -8.16 -2.64 -13.76
C ARG A 267 -6.70 -2.85 -14.16
N ALA A 268 -6.32 -2.43 -15.36
CA ALA A 268 -4.96 -2.55 -15.86
C ALA A 268 -4.27 -1.19 -15.83
N SER A 269 -3.23 -1.07 -15.02
CA SER A 269 -2.37 0.11 -14.98
C SER A 269 -1.41 0.06 -16.17
N THR A 270 -1.24 1.18 -16.88
CA THR A 270 -0.38 1.25 -18.05
C THR A 270 0.92 2.00 -17.76
N THR A 271 0.81 3.20 -17.20
CA THR A 271 1.97 4.06 -16.95
C THR A 271 1.85 4.75 -15.59
N ALA A 272 3.00 5.07 -15.01
CA ALA A 272 3.10 5.97 -13.86
C ALA A 272 4.11 7.07 -14.19
N LYS A 273 3.77 8.30 -13.82
CA LYS A 273 4.64 9.46 -13.94
C LYS A 273 4.82 10.09 -12.57
N MET A 274 6.07 10.30 -12.17
CA MET A 274 6.38 11.06 -10.96
C MET A 274 6.03 12.54 -11.20
N GLU A 275 5.09 13.06 -10.41
CA GLU A 275 4.66 14.46 -10.49
C GLU A 275 5.34 15.32 -9.42
N PHE A 276 5.72 14.71 -8.31
CA PHE A 276 6.38 15.38 -7.21
C PHE A 276 7.34 14.46 -6.49
N PHE A 277 8.45 15.03 -6.01
CA PHE A 277 9.44 14.35 -5.19
C PHE A 277 9.94 15.28 -4.11
N GLN A 278 10.10 14.76 -2.90
CA GLN A 278 10.76 15.47 -1.82
C GLN A 278 11.56 14.51 -0.93
N LYS A 279 12.81 14.90 -0.67
CA LYS A 279 13.64 14.24 0.34
C LYS A 279 13.06 14.52 1.74
N VAL A 280 13.08 13.50 2.60
CA VAL A 280 12.69 13.59 4.01
C VAL A 280 13.93 13.53 4.89
N ASP A 281 13.97 14.32 5.95
CA ASP A 281 15.07 14.31 6.91
C ASP A 281 15.03 13.06 7.79
N ALA A 282 16.18 12.48 8.13
CA ALA A 282 16.27 11.34 9.03
C ALA A 282 15.71 11.62 10.44
N ASN A 283 15.75 12.89 10.88
CA ASN A 283 15.20 13.34 12.17
C ASN A 283 13.72 13.78 12.07
N PHE A 284 13.05 13.46 10.99
CA PHE A 284 11.67 13.86 10.70
C PHE A 284 10.73 13.70 11.90
N PHE A 285 10.75 12.55 12.59
CA PHE A 285 9.92 12.31 13.77
C PHE A 285 10.38 13.03 15.02
N GLN A 286 11.67 13.30 15.20
CA GLN A 286 12.16 14.03 16.38
C GLN A 286 11.66 15.47 16.37
N ASN A 287 11.55 16.06 15.19
CA ASN A 287 11.02 17.41 15.01
C ASN A 287 9.50 17.47 15.23
N TYR A 288 8.79 16.36 14.92
CA TYR A 288 7.35 16.26 15.10
C TYR A 288 6.90 16.20 16.57
N THR A 289 7.62 15.42 17.40
CA THR A 289 7.30 15.29 18.85
C THR A 289 7.58 16.56 19.65
N GLN A 290 8.27 17.56 19.07
CA GLN A 290 8.57 18.86 19.71
C GLN A 290 7.63 19.98 19.27
N SER A 291 6.71 19.75 18.34
CA SER A 291 5.70 20.71 17.97
C SER A 291 4.63 20.75 19.07
N PRO A 292 4.47 21.85 19.82
CA PRO A 292 3.39 21.96 20.79
C PRO A 292 2.08 22.12 20.02
N TYR A 293 1.12 21.27 20.28
CA TYR A 293 -0.29 21.51 19.99
C TYR A 293 -0.83 22.58 20.91
#